data_84f578cb38a8b4b3f6e73b49273e9414
#
_entry.id   84f578cb38a8b4b3f6e73b49273e9414
#
_cell.length_a   1.000
_cell.length_b   1.000
_cell.length_c   1.000
_cell.angle_alpha   90.00
_cell.angle_beta   90.00
_cell.angle_gamma   90.00
#
_symmetry.space_group_name_H-M   'P 1'
#
loop_
_entity.id
_entity.type
_entity.pdbx_description
1 polymer ?
#
loop_
_entity_poly.entity_id
_entity_poly.type
_entity_poly.pdbx_seq_one_letter_code
_entity_poly.pdbx_strand_id
1 'polypeptide(L)'
;MIKTINETLVIPRKYECDVCVCGGGVAGIAAALSAKRAGAKDVILLERGFMLGGLATAGLVTIYLALCDGRGHQISYGLAEELFMLSIEHGAEDRYPDAWLDGGTFEEKAKQRFEVQFNAQLFALSAEKVLKREGVKIIYGASVAATRVENDKITDVIIEGKGGRESVVVRGSVIDCTGDADVCKQAGATTAIFAKGNKLASWYYGYGGGRFRLYMCGVHDVGSSDDNATELANKTRYTGLDTDELSTMVQIGHDNMMQDYLKRKEKVSDLVPTTISTIPEVRMTRRLVGAYEQDVTEVGVRYSDSVGLFPNWMKAGPVYELPFSTLYGNEVRNLLVAGRCISVTDEMWDVTRVIPVCAVSGEAAGAAAAICSDFAKIDISKLQKILTDRGVRLHNFVED
;
A
#
# COMPACT_ATOMS: atom_id res chain seq x y z
N MET A 1 7.00 -5.05 37.12
CA MET A 1 7.11 -3.61 36.77
C MET A 1 8.05 -3.48 35.59
N ILE A 2 7.56 -2.97 34.47
CA ILE A 2 8.38 -2.63 33.31
C ILE A 2 9.22 -1.41 33.71
N LYS A 3 10.55 -1.55 33.70
CA LYS A 3 11.45 -0.44 33.98
C LYS A 3 11.70 0.29 32.67
N THR A 4 11.50 1.61 32.65
CA THR A 4 11.83 2.49 31.53
C THR A 4 13.30 2.93 31.65
N ILE A 5 13.94 3.14 30.50
CA ILE A 5 15.26 3.79 30.38
C ILE A 5 15.08 5.07 29.56
N ASN A 6 15.89 6.07 29.85
CA ASN A 6 16.01 7.26 29.03
C ASN A 6 17.29 7.17 28.18
N GLU A 7 17.16 7.49 26.89
CA GLU A 7 18.28 7.53 25.96
C GLU A 7 18.41 8.93 25.36
N THR A 8 19.63 9.44 25.31
CA THR A 8 19.92 10.70 24.62
C THR A 8 20.95 10.43 23.53
N LEU A 9 20.62 10.75 22.29
CA LEU A 9 21.46 10.49 21.13
C LEU A 9 21.78 11.78 20.38
N VAL A 10 23.03 11.87 19.88
CA VAL A 10 23.43 12.86 18.89
C VAL A 10 23.30 12.19 17.52
N ILE A 11 22.33 12.63 16.73
CA ILE A 11 21.95 12.00 15.45
C ILE A 11 22.50 12.85 14.30
N PRO A 12 23.37 12.30 13.42
CA PRO A 12 23.88 13.04 12.28
C PRO A 12 22.79 13.28 11.23
N ARG A 13 22.69 14.51 10.72
CA ARG A 13 21.87 14.87 9.56
C ARG A 13 22.61 14.47 8.28
N LYS A 14 22.29 13.31 7.73
CA LYS A 14 23.03 12.70 6.62
C LYS A 14 22.40 12.96 5.27
N TYR A 15 21.08 13.07 5.25
CA TYR A 15 20.31 13.23 4.04
C TYR A 15 19.43 14.47 4.11
N GLU A 16 19.06 14.98 2.93
CA GLU A 16 18.16 16.11 2.81
C GLU A 16 17.29 15.93 1.56
N CYS A 17 16.00 16.32 1.63
CA CYS A 17 15.07 16.21 0.51
C CYS A 17 13.94 17.23 0.58
N ASP A 18 13.26 17.42 -0.56
CA ASP A 18 12.02 18.17 -0.65
C ASP A 18 10.84 17.30 -0.21
N VAL A 19 10.83 16.03 -0.64
CA VAL A 19 9.78 15.06 -0.29
C VAL A 19 10.43 13.79 0.25
N CYS A 20 10.06 13.44 1.48
CA CYS A 20 10.44 12.18 2.13
C CYS A 20 9.25 11.21 2.10
N VAL A 21 9.39 10.11 1.37
CA VAL A 21 8.39 9.03 1.31
C VAL A 21 8.83 7.91 2.25
N CYS A 22 8.04 7.59 3.25
CA CYS A 22 8.35 6.60 4.28
C CYS A 22 7.58 5.30 4.01
N GLY A 23 8.27 4.27 3.52
CA GLY A 23 7.73 2.96 3.13
C GLY A 23 7.73 2.76 1.62
N GLY A 24 8.45 1.72 1.16
CA GLY A 24 8.61 1.35 -0.25
C GLY A 24 7.54 0.37 -0.78
N GLY A 25 6.35 0.31 -0.15
CA GLY A 25 5.19 -0.40 -0.67
C GLY A 25 4.63 0.24 -1.94
N VAL A 26 3.56 -0.32 -2.51
CA VAL A 26 2.96 0.19 -3.77
C VAL A 26 2.58 1.68 -3.66
N ALA A 27 2.01 2.09 -2.52
CA ALA A 27 1.69 3.50 -2.29
C ALA A 27 2.94 4.40 -2.31
N GLY A 28 4.04 3.95 -1.68
CA GLY A 28 5.29 4.71 -1.67
C GLY A 28 5.97 4.77 -3.03
N ILE A 29 5.92 3.70 -3.82
CA ILE A 29 6.38 3.69 -5.21
C ILE A 29 5.61 4.74 -6.02
N ALA A 30 4.28 4.71 -5.95
CA ALA A 30 3.42 5.67 -6.65
C ALA A 30 3.66 7.11 -6.16
N ALA A 31 3.78 7.32 -4.84
CA ALA A 31 4.04 8.64 -4.25
C ALA A 31 5.39 9.22 -4.70
N ALA A 32 6.44 8.42 -4.68
CA ALA A 32 7.77 8.87 -5.09
C ALA A 32 7.84 9.20 -6.59
N LEU A 33 7.25 8.37 -7.46
CA LEU A 33 7.14 8.64 -8.90
C LEU A 33 6.33 9.92 -9.15
N SER A 34 5.17 10.02 -8.52
CA SER A 34 4.29 11.17 -8.70
C SER A 34 4.92 12.47 -8.22
N ALA A 35 5.63 12.46 -7.08
CA ALA A 35 6.34 13.64 -6.58
C ALA A 35 7.44 14.10 -7.55
N LYS A 36 8.25 13.19 -8.08
CA LYS A 36 9.27 13.50 -9.10
C LYS A 36 8.64 14.12 -10.35
N ARG A 37 7.61 13.49 -10.87
CA ARG A 37 6.91 13.94 -12.08
C ARG A 37 6.17 15.26 -11.87
N ALA A 38 5.76 15.57 -10.62
CA ALA A 38 5.17 16.86 -10.27
C ALA A 38 6.20 17.98 -10.02
N GLY A 39 7.50 17.68 -10.16
CA GLY A 39 8.58 18.65 -10.14
C GLY A 39 9.37 18.76 -8.84
N ALA A 40 9.16 17.86 -7.88
CA ALA A 40 10.03 17.78 -6.70
C ALA A 40 11.46 17.43 -7.11
N LYS A 41 12.45 18.25 -6.69
CA LYS A 41 13.84 18.06 -7.10
C LYS A 41 14.48 16.88 -6.38
N ASP A 42 14.34 16.83 -5.07
CA ASP A 42 14.96 15.83 -4.22
C ASP A 42 13.87 14.98 -3.55
N VAL A 43 13.68 13.75 -4.04
CA VAL A 43 12.75 12.77 -3.48
C VAL A 43 13.54 11.60 -2.92
N ILE A 44 13.33 11.31 -1.63
CA ILE A 44 13.89 10.14 -0.95
C ILE A 44 12.76 9.18 -0.62
N LEU A 45 12.94 7.91 -1.00
CA LEU A 45 12.09 6.79 -0.61
C LEU A 45 12.84 5.92 0.40
N LEU A 46 12.28 5.81 1.60
CA LEU A 46 12.81 4.98 2.69
C LEU A 46 12.10 3.62 2.70
N GLU A 47 12.86 2.54 2.71
CA GLU A 47 12.33 1.19 2.82
C GLU A 47 13.07 0.41 3.91
N ARG A 48 12.31 -0.16 4.86
CA ARG A 48 12.88 -0.94 5.98
C ARG A 48 13.48 -2.27 5.54
N GLY A 49 12.94 -2.86 4.48
CA GLY A 49 13.45 -4.09 3.88
C GLY A 49 14.49 -3.82 2.78
N PHE A 50 14.72 -4.85 1.95
CA PHE A 50 15.66 -4.80 0.83
C PHE A 50 14.96 -5.13 -0.50
N MET A 51 13.64 -5.01 -0.54
CA MET A 51 12.81 -5.24 -1.73
C MET A 51 11.61 -4.29 -1.69
N LEU A 52 11.35 -3.61 -2.81
CA LEU A 52 10.19 -2.74 -2.96
C LEU A 52 8.90 -3.54 -3.15
N GLY A 53 7.76 -2.88 -2.93
CA GLY A 53 6.42 -3.42 -3.13
C GLY A 53 5.69 -3.81 -1.84
N GLY A 54 6.40 -3.95 -0.71
CA GLY A 54 5.81 -4.25 0.59
C GLY A 54 5.01 -5.56 0.57
N LEU A 55 3.72 -5.53 0.99
CA LEU A 55 2.87 -6.73 0.97
C LEU A 55 2.69 -7.32 -0.43
N ALA A 56 2.71 -6.51 -1.49
CA ALA A 56 2.58 -6.98 -2.87
C ALA A 56 3.77 -7.85 -3.34
N THR A 57 4.91 -7.77 -2.66
CA THR A 57 6.13 -8.51 -2.99
C THR A 57 6.63 -9.35 -1.83
N ALA A 58 7.18 -8.73 -0.79
CA ALA A 58 7.69 -9.42 0.39
C ALA A 58 6.61 -10.18 1.17
N GLY A 59 5.35 -9.74 1.12
CA GLY A 59 4.20 -10.42 1.70
C GLY A 59 3.49 -11.40 0.76
N LEU A 60 3.93 -11.52 -0.50
CA LEU A 60 3.35 -12.38 -1.54
C LEU A 60 1.87 -12.14 -1.89
N VAL A 61 1.31 -10.96 -1.56
CA VAL A 61 -0.03 -10.56 -1.99
C VAL A 61 0.05 -10.13 -3.46
N THR A 62 0.25 -11.10 -4.35
CA THR A 62 0.62 -10.89 -5.77
C THR A 62 -0.56 -10.81 -6.72
N ILE A 63 -1.75 -10.56 -6.21
CA ILE A 63 -2.92 -10.33 -7.05
C ILE A 63 -3.16 -8.81 -7.12
N TYR A 64 -2.88 -8.23 -8.28
CA TYR A 64 -3.27 -6.85 -8.57
C TYR A 64 -4.77 -6.85 -8.84
N LEU A 65 -5.55 -6.46 -7.84
CA LEU A 65 -7.00 -6.49 -7.90
C LEU A 65 -7.54 -5.50 -8.93
N ALA A 66 -8.84 -5.63 -9.24
CA ALA A 66 -9.42 -5.03 -10.42
C ALA A 66 -9.34 -3.50 -10.47
N LEU A 67 -8.97 -3.01 -11.65
CA LEU A 67 -9.08 -1.60 -12.05
C LEU A 67 -10.48 -1.24 -12.56
N CYS A 68 -11.37 -2.23 -12.70
CA CYS A 68 -12.72 -2.09 -13.31
C CYS A 68 -13.84 -2.24 -12.28
N ASP A 69 -15.02 -1.72 -12.60
CA ASP A 69 -16.24 -1.84 -11.81
C ASP A 69 -16.88 -3.25 -11.84
N GLY A 70 -16.33 -4.18 -12.62
CA GLY A 70 -16.91 -5.51 -12.84
C GLY A 70 -18.17 -5.49 -13.72
N ARG A 71 -18.40 -4.40 -14.45
CA ARG A 71 -19.49 -4.21 -15.43
C ARG A 71 -18.99 -3.79 -16.82
N GLY A 72 -17.67 -3.84 -17.05
CA GLY A 72 -17.04 -3.52 -18.33
C GLY A 72 -16.40 -2.14 -18.40
N HIS A 73 -16.46 -1.33 -17.33
CA HIS A 73 -15.83 -0.02 -17.30
C HIS A 73 -14.54 -0.03 -16.49
N GLN A 74 -13.47 0.51 -17.05
CA GLN A 74 -12.27 0.82 -16.29
C GLN A 74 -12.53 2.05 -15.41
N ILE A 75 -12.13 1.98 -14.14
CA ILE A 75 -12.37 3.01 -13.14
C ILE A 75 -11.06 3.66 -12.69
N SER A 76 -10.06 2.86 -12.33
CA SER A 76 -8.77 3.38 -11.89
C SER A 76 -7.81 3.53 -13.07
N TYR A 77 -7.16 4.69 -13.14
CA TYR A 77 -6.22 5.10 -14.19
C TYR A 77 -4.94 5.66 -13.58
N GLY A 78 -4.10 6.32 -14.37
CA GLY A 78 -2.86 6.94 -13.91
C GLY A 78 -1.85 5.91 -13.41
N LEU A 79 -1.21 6.17 -12.28
CA LEU A 79 -0.22 5.24 -11.72
C LEU A 79 -0.81 3.90 -11.29
N ALA A 80 -2.09 3.82 -10.99
CA ALA A 80 -2.72 2.53 -10.71
C ALA A 80 -2.69 1.60 -11.93
N GLU A 81 -2.93 2.12 -13.12
CA GLU A 81 -2.83 1.38 -14.38
C GLU A 81 -1.36 1.19 -14.80
N GLU A 82 -0.51 2.23 -14.69
CA GLU A 82 0.91 2.12 -15.04
C GLU A 82 1.62 1.03 -14.22
N LEU A 83 1.38 0.97 -12.90
CA LEU A 83 1.96 -0.06 -12.05
C LEU A 83 1.36 -1.45 -12.29
N PHE A 84 0.08 -1.52 -12.71
CA PHE A 84 -0.51 -2.76 -13.18
C PHE A 84 0.25 -3.27 -14.42
N MET A 85 0.42 -2.43 -15.43
CA MET A 85 1.16 -2.80 -16.64
C MET A 85 2.62 -3.14 -16.35
N LEU A 86 3.27 -2.38 -15.45
CA LEU A 86 4.63 -2.68 -15.00
C LEU A 86 4.72 -4.05 -14.32
N SER A 87 3.69 -4.47 -13.59
CA SER A 87 3.68 -5.76 -12.89
C SER A 87 3.70 -6.96 -13.82
N ILE A 88 3.27 -6.78 -15.07
CA ILE A 88 3.23 -7.81 -16.12
C ILE A 88 4.11 -7.50 -17.34
N GLU A 89 5.00 -6.50 -17.25
CA GLU A 89 5.94 -6.15 -18.35
C GLU A 89 6.73 -7.38 -18.87
N HIS A 90 6.98 -8.34 -17.99
CA HIS A 90 7.70 -9.59 -18.29
C HIS A 90 6.81 -10.83 -18.25
N GLY A 91 5.48 -10.65 -18.35
CA GLY A 91 4.48 -11.70 -18.35
C GLY A 91 3.71 -11.81 -17.02
N ALA A 92 2.48 -12.30 -17.13
CA ALA A 92 1.61 -12.61 -15.99
C ALA A 92 1.84 -14.05 -15.50
N GLU A 93 1.64 -14.31 -14.21
CA GLU A 93 1.66 -15.66 -13.66
C GLU A 93 0.32 -16.37 -13.83
N ASP A 94 -0.78 -15.64 -13.63
CA ASP A 94 -2.15 -16.13 -13.75
C ASP A 94 -3.12 -14.96 -13.95
N ARG A 95 -4.39 -15.24 -14.27
CA ARG A 95 -5.49 -14.27 -14.41
C ARG A 95 -5.21 -13.17 -15.43
N TYR A 96 -4.49 -13.48 -16.54
CA TYR A 96 -4.26 -12.48 -17.58
C TYR A 96 -5.60 -11.96 -18.14
N PRO A 97 -5.83 -10.63 -18.10
CA PRO A 97 -7.11 -10.05 -18.49
C PRO A 97 -7.18 -9.77 -20.01
N ASP A 98 -7.24 -10.81 -20.82
CA ASP A 98 -7.21 -10.74 -22.29
C ASP A 98 -8.28 -9.85 -22.88
N ALA A 99 -9.52 -9.90 -22.38
CA ALA A 99 -10.59 -9.01 -22.83
C ALA A 99 -10.24 -7.52 -22.68
N TRP A 100 -9.40 -7.17 -21.68
CA TRP A 100 -9.01 -5.79 -21.43
C TRP A 100 -7.79 -5.35 -22.21
N LEU A 101 -6.81 -6.23 -22.36
CA LEU A 101 -5.50 -5.91 -22.94
C LEU A 101 -5.39 -6.26 -24.40
N ASP A 102 -6.14 -7.29 -24.88
CA ASP A 102 -6.05 -7.79 -26.25
C ASP A 102 -7.24 -7.33 -27.13
N GLY A 103 -7.97 -6.28 -26.69
CA GLY A 103 -8.99 -5.62 -27.52
C GLY A 103 -10.35 -6.28 -27.52
N GLY A 104 -10.75 -6.93 -26.42
CA GLY A 104 -12.08 -7.51 -26.26
C GLY A 104 -13.23 -6.50 -26.28
N THR A 105 -14.41 -7.00 -26.62
CA THR A 105 -15.66 -6.24 -26.65
C THR A 105 -16.09 -5.80 -25.24
N PHE A 106 -17.06 -4.87 -25.16
CA PHE A 106 -17.60 -4.43 -23.88
C PHE A 106 -18.23 -5.59 -23.09
N GLU A 107 -18.95 -6.48 -23.78
CA GLU A 107 -19.58 -7.67 -23.19
C GLU A 107 -18.56 -8.68 -22.64
N GLU A 108 -17.41 -8.79 -23.28
CA GLU A 108 -16.30 -9.63 -22.79
C GLU A 108 -15.65 -8.99 -21.56
N LYS A 109 -15.38 -7.68 -21.59
CA LYS A 109 -14.87 -6.91 -20.43
C LYS A 109 -15.81 -6.97 -19.22
N ALA A 110 -17.13 -6.95 -19.45
CA ALA A 110 -18.13 -7.08 -18.40
C ALA A 110 -18.14 -8.47 -17.71
N LYS A 111 -17.59 -9.49 -18.36
CA LYS A 111 -17.48 -10.86 -17.83
C LYS A 111 -16.13 -11.17 -17.19
N GLN A 112 -15.13 -10.35 -17.45
CA GLN A 112 -13.78 -10.55 -16.95
C GLN A 112 -13.35 -9.39 -16.05
N ARG A 113 -12.78 -9.69 -14.89
CA ARG A 113 -12.19 -8.66 -14.02
C ARG A 113 -10.89 -8.16 -14.65
N PHE A 114 -10.66 -6.85 -14.59
CA PHE A 114 -9.37 -6.25 -14.99
C PHE A 114 -8.37 -6.38 -13.84
N GLU A 115 -7.98 -7.60 -13.56
CA GLU A 115 -7.05 -7.98 -12.49
C GLU A 115 -6.02 -9.00 -13.01
N VAL A 116 -4.89 -9.14 -12.33
CA VAL A 116 -3.83 -10.06 -12.74
C VAL A 116 -3.08 -10.62 -11.54
N GLN A 117 -2.58 -11.85 -11.63
CA GLN A 117 -1.55 -12.36 -10.72
C GLN A 117 -0.18 -12.16 -11.37
N PHE A 118 0.69 -11.42 -10.67
CA PHE A 118 1.99 -11.01 -11.18
C PHE A 118 3.14 -11.64 -10.37
N ASN A 119 4.34 -11.64 -10.97
CA ASN A 119 5.55 -12.10 -10.30
C ASN A 119 6.11 -11.01 -9.37
N ALA A 120 6.18 -11.32 -8.07
CA ALA A 120 6.62 -10.41 -7.02
C ALA A 120 8.03 -9.86 -7.25
N GLN A 121 8.97 -10.72 -7.64
CA GLN A 121 10.37 -10.36 -7.82
C GLN A 121 10.56 -9.46 -9.05
N LEU A 122 9.91 -9.80 -10.16
CA LEU A 122 9.97 -8.99 -11.37
C LEU A 122 9.35 -7.61 -11.14
N PHE A 123 8.20 -7.54 -10.47
CA PHE A 123 7.60 -6.26 -10.11
C PHE A 123 8.52 -5.39 -9.25
N ALA A 124 9.15 -5.97 -8.22
CA ALA A 124 10.05 -5.23 -7.34
C ALA A 124 11.26 -4.66 -8.12
N LEU A 125 11.87 -5.47 -9.00
CA LEU A 125 13.01 -5.06 -9.83
C LEU A 125 12.61 -4.00 -10.86
N SER A 126 11.47 -4.16 -11.53
CA SER A 126 10.96 -3.17 -12.50
C SER A 126 10.62 -1.84 -11.81
N ALA A 127 9.98 -1.88 -10.64
CA ALA A 127 9.67 -0.67 -9.85
C ALA A 127 10.94 0.07 -9.42
N GLU A 128 11.96 -0.64 -8.94
CA GLU A 128 13.26 -0.04 -8.61
C GLU A 128 13.90 0.63 -9.83
N LYS A 129 13.91 -0.06 -10.96
CA LYS A 129 14.45 0.46 -12.22
C LYS A 129 13.76 1.76 -12.65
N VAL A 130 12.42 1.81 -12.57
CA VAL A 130 11.65 3.00 -12.93
C VAL A 130 11.95 4.15 -11.96
N LEU A 131 11.92 3.91 -10.65
CA LEU A 131 12.24 4.93 -9.64
C LEU A 131 13.64 5.53 -9.82
N LYS A 132 14.64 4.69 -10.06
CA LYS A 132 16.02 5.15 -10.33
C LYS A 132 16.12 5.98 -11.60
N ARG A 133 15.43 5.57 -12.66
CA ARG A 133 15.38 6.32 -13.92
C ARG A 133 14.76 7.71 -13.73
N GLU A 134 13.73 7.82 -12.90
CA GLU A 134 13.07 9.11 -12.57
C GLU A 134 13.89 9.94 -11.55
N GLY A 135 15.04 9.43 -11.06
CA GLY A 135 15.91 10.14 -10.14
C GLY A 135 15.40 10.14 -8.67
N VAL A 136 14.64 9.15 -8.27
CA VAL A 136 14.30 8.92 -6.85
C VAL A 136 15.48 8.29 -6.15
N LYS A 137 15.88 8.84 -5.01
CA LYS A 137 16.87 8.22 -4.13
C LYS A 137 16.19 7.19 -3.22
N ILE A 138 16.52 5.92 -3.40
CA ILE A 138 16.02 4.83 -2.57
C ILE A 138 17.03 4.52 -1.48
N ILE A 139 16.57 4.40 -0.23
CA ILE A 139 17.38 3.99 0.92
C ILE A 139 16.75 2.75 1.53
N TYR A 140 17.41 1.61 1.34
CA TYR A 140 17.01 0.32 1.91
C TYR A 140 17.57 0.10 3.30
N GLY A 141 16.95 -0.80 4.08
CA GLY A 141 17.34 -1.14 5.43
C GLY A 141 17.17 0.05 6.40
N ALA A 142 16.27 0.97 6.09
CA ALA A 142 16.02 2.20 6.81
C ALA A 142 14.62 2.18 7.43
N SER A 143 14.55 1.81 8.71
CA SER A 143 13.30 1.88 9.47
C SER A 143 13.12 3.29 10.04
N VAL A 144 11.92 3.86 9.90
CA VAL A 144 11.60 5.13 10.54
C VAL A 144 11.49 4.91 12.04
N ALA A 145 12.40 5.50 12.82
CA ALA A 145 12.50 5.32 14.25
C ALA A 145 11.83 6.45 15.04
N ALA A 146 11.87 7.69 14.52
CA ALA A 146 11.26 8.86 15.13
C ALA A 146 11.08 9.99 14.11
N THR A 147 10.36 11.03 14.51
CA THR A 147 10.26 12.29 13.78
C THR A 147 10.58 13.46 14.71
N ARG A 148 11.13 14.53 14.15
CA ARG A 148 11.23 15.82 14.83
C ARG A 148 10.20 16.77 14.25
N VAL A 149 9.34 17.29 15.09
CA VAL A 149 8.28 18.22 14.70
C VAL A 149 8.58 19.60 15.32
N GLU A 150 8.57 20.62 14.48
CA GLU A 150 8.72 22.01 14.88
C GLU A 150 7.65 22.87 14.20
N ASN A 151 6.92 23.69 14.95
CA ASN A 151 5.86 24.54 14.45
C ASN A 151 4.84 23.77 13.57
N ASP A 152 4.38 22.61 14.05
CA ASP A 152 3.43 21.71 13.39
C ASP A 152 3.91 21.17 12.03
N LYS A 153 5.24 21.10 11.83
CA LYS A 153 5.85 20.48 10.64
C LYS A 153 6.95 19.52 11.04
N ILE A 154 7.03 18.39 10.35
CA ILE A 154 8.15 17.48 10.45
C ILE A 154 9.36 18.15 9.77
N THR A 155 10.43 18.35 10.52
CA THR A 155 11.70 18.90 10.02
C THR A 155 12.75 17.83 9.77
N ASP A 156 12.65 16.72 10.50
CA ASP A 156 13.56 15.58 10.37
C ASP A 156 12.79 14.26 10.50
N VAL A 157 13.10 13.31 9.64
CA VAL A 157 12.74 11.90 9.78
C VAL A 157 13.98 11.15 10.24
N ILE A 158 13.91 10.55 11.41
CA ILE A 158 15.01 9.77 11.98
C ILE A 158 14.84 8.31 11.58
N ILE A 159 15.88 7.77 10.95
CA ILE A 159 15.91 6.39 10.49
C ILE A 159 16.91 5.58 11.34
N GLU A 160 16.57 4.31 11.57
CA GLU A 160 17.47 3.31 12.14
C GLU A 160 17.96 2.41 11.01
N GLY A 161 19.27 2.34 10.83
CA GLY A 161 19.96 1.47 9.90
C GLY A 161 21.08 0.69 10.60
N LYS A 162 21.82 -0.15 9.85
CA LYS A 162 22.93 -0.92 10.41
C LYS A 162 24.05 -0.06 11.04
N GLY A 163 24.22 1.17 10.58
CA GLY A 163 25.21 2.12 11.11
C GLY A 163 24.74 2.91 12.33
N GLY A 164 23.52 2.66 12.81
CA GLY A 164 22.87 3.43 13.87
C GLY A 164 21.84 4.40 13.33
N ARG A 165 21.48 5.39 14.14
CA ARG A 165 20.48 6.41 13.78
C ARG A 165 21.07 7.53 12.95
N GLU A 166 20.34 7.88 11.90
CA GLU A 166 20.65 8.97 10.98
C GLU A 166 19.39 9.78 10.72
N SER A 167 19.53 11.05 10.33
CA SER A 167 18.39 11.92 10.02
C SER A 167 18.33 12.27 8.55
N VAL A 168 17.11 12.30 8.02
CA VAL A 168 16.72 12.91 6.76
C VAL A 168 16.08 14.25 7.07
N VAL A 169 16.74 15.35 6.68
CA VAL A 169 16.20 16.71 6.78
C VAL A 169 15.11 16.90 5.71
N VAL A 170 13.94 17.33 6.11
CA VAL A 170 12.80 17.54 5.22
C VAL A 170 12.57 19.04 5.01
N ARG A 171 12.83 19.52 3.80
CA ARG A 171 12.56 20.92 3.43
C ARG A 171 11.09 21.20 3.12
N GLY A 172 10.38 20.20 2.61
CA GLY A 172 9.00 20.29 2.17
C GLY A 172 8.07 19.36 2.93
N SER A 173 7.82 18.17 2.40
CA SER A 173 6.74 17.30 2.85
C SER A 173 7.18 15.88 3.17
N VAL A 174 6.43 15.22 4.06
CA VAL A 174 6.57 13.80 4.37
C VAL A 174 5.31 13.07 3.94
N ILE A 175 5.48 11.88 3.35
CA ILE A 175 4.36 10.99 2.99
C ILE A 175 4.54 9.68 3.78
N ASP A 176 3.60 9.40 4.68
CA ASP A 176 3.54 8.14 5.39
C ASP A 176 2.92 7.05 4.50
N CYS A 177 3.76 6.20 3.96
CA CYS A 177 3.42 5.00 3.18
C CYS A 177 3.82 3.71 3.93
N THR A 178 4.01 3.78 5.26
CA THR A 178 4.43 2.63 6.07
C THR A 178 3.36 1.52 6.11
N GLY A 179 2.13 1.88 5.80
CA GLY A 179 0.96 1.00 5.83
C GLY A 179 0.35 0.86 7.21
N ASP A 180 1.08 1.29 8.24
CA ASP A 180 0.71 1.15 9.65
C ASP A 180 0.64 2.53 10.36
N ALA A 181 0.68 3.64 9.58
CA ALA A 181 0.68 5.03 10.05
C ALA A 181 1.76 5.30 11.12
N ASP A 182 2.96 4.74 10.92
CA ASP A 182 4.05 4.83 11.90
C ASP A 182 4.57 6.26 12.03
N VAL A 183 4.71 6.97 10.89
CA VAL A 183 5.14 8.38 10.87
C VAL A 183 4.08 9.27 11.52
N CYS A 184 2.79 9.03 11.23
CA CYS A 184 1.69 9.74 11.86
C CYS A 184 1.75 9.64 13.38
N LYS A 185 1.89 8.40 13.88
CA LYS A 185 1.99 8.14 15.32
C LYS A 185 3.19 8.81 15.96
N GLN A 186 4.35 8.75 15.31
CA GLN A 186 5.58 9.36 15.81
C GLN A 186 5.55 10.89 15.77
N ALA A 187 4.88 11.48 14.80
CA ALA A 187 4.72 12.92 14.64
C ALA A 187 3.61 13.53 15.54
N GLY A 188 2.86 12.68 16.26
CA GLY A 188 1.79 13.13 17.14
C GLY A 188 0.45 13.39 16.44
N ALA A 189 0.29 12.96 15.19
CA ALA A 189 -1.00 13.01 14.51
C ALA A 189 -2.01 12.03 15.14
N THR A 190 -3.29 12.38 15.12
CA THR A 190 -4.37 11.54 15.64
C THR A 190 -4.52 10.30 14.76
N THR A 191 -4.55 9.13 15.38
CA THR A 191 -4.65 7.84 14.70
C THR A 191 -5.74 6.96 15.30
N ALA A 192 -6.34 6.10 14.49
CA ALA A 192 -7.28 5.07 14.92
C ALA A 192 -6.71 3.67 14.65
N ILE A 193 -7.08 2.70 15.47
CA ILE A 193 -6.65 1.30 15.37
C ILE A 193 -7.82 0.47 14.88
N PHE A 194 -7.56 -0.53 14.03
CA PHE A 194 -8.56 -1.50 13.60
C PHE A 194 -9.00 -2.37 14.78
N ALA A 195 -10.16 -2.05 15.34
CA ALA A 195 -10.62 -2.63 16.59
C ALA A 195 -10.90 -4.14 16.52
N LYS A 196 -11.33 -4.65 15.35
CA LYS A 196 -11.65 -6.07 15.16
C LYS A 196 -10.40 -6.96 15.11
N GLY A 197 -9.20 -6.39 14.82
CA GLY A 197 -7.96 -7.12 14.61
C GLY A 197 -7.96 -7.98 13.35
N ASN A 198 -6.77 -8.36 12.92
CA ASN A 198 -6.55 -9.15 11.71
C ASN A 198 -6.65 -10.64 11.98
N LYS A 199 -7.10 -11.41 10.99
CA LYS A 199 -6.95 -12.85 10.96
C LYS A 199 -5.56 -13.22 10.44
N LEU A 200 -5.10 -14.41 10.81
CA LEU A 200 -3.85 -14.96 10.32
C LEU A 200 -3.98 -15.24 8.81
N ALA A 201 -3.04 -14.75 8.03
CA ALA A 201 -2.81 -15.13 6.65
C ALA A 201 -1.32 -15.36 6.45
N SER A 202 -0.97 -16.40 5.69
CA SER A 202 0.42 -16.72 5.36
C SER A 202 0.47 -17.45 4.02
N TRP A 203 1.25 -16.93 3.09
CA TRP A 203 1.27 -17.43 1.73
C TRP A 203 2.67 -17.84 1.32
N TYR A 204 2.77 -18.83 0.43
CA TYR A 204 4.04 -19.27 -0.12
C TYR A 204 3.89 -19.68 -1.58
N TYR A 205 4.98 -19.59 -2.32
CA TYR A 205 5.09 -20.17 -3.65
C TYR A 205 5.78 -21.52 -3.60
N GLY A 206 5.32 -22.45 -4.43
CA GLY A 206 5.96 -23.72 -4.65
C GLY A 206 6.02 -24.06 -6.13
N TYR A 207 7.01 -24.87 -6.49
CA TYR A 207 7.16 -25.49 -7.81
C TYR A 207 6.92 -26.98 -7.69
N GLY A 208 6.07 -27.54 -8.54
CA GLY A 208 5.79 -28.96 -8.61
C GLY A 208 4.79 -29.27 -9.72
N GLY A 209 4.85 -30.47 -10.30
CA GLY A 209 4.05 -30.85 -11.44
C GLY A 209 4.26 -29.95 -12.66
N GLY A 210 5.50 -29.47 -12.85
CA GLY A 210 5.89 -28.64 -13.99
C GLY A 210 5.48 -27.16 -13.94
N ARG A 211 5.00 -26.65 -12.81
CA ARG A 211 4.54 -25.26 -12.70
C ARG A 211 4.75 -24.64 -11.32
N PHE A 212 4.86 -23.31 -11.30
CA PHE A 212 4.78 -22.49 -10.08
C PHE A 212 3.32 -22.29 -9.69
N ARG A 213 3.07 -22.24 -8.38
CA ARG A 213 1.76 -21.90 -7.82
C ARG A 213 1.91 -21.12 -6.53
N LEU A 214 1.00 -20.16 -6.34
CA LEU A 214 0.76 -19.50 -5.07
C LEU A 214 -0.16 -20.39 -4.22
N TYR A 215 0.28 -20.70 -3.00
CA TYR A 215 -0.52 -21.39 -1.98
C TYR A 215 -0.86 -20.40 -0.88
N MET A 216 -2.17 -20.18 -0.69
CA MET A 216 -2.69 -19.24 0.30
C MET A 216 -3.15 -20.03 1.53
N CYS A 217 -2.43 -19.89 2.64
CA CYS A 217 -2.75 -20.48 3.93
C CYS A 217 -3.33 -19.42 4.85
N GLY A 218 -4.30 -19.81 5.72
CA GLY A 218 -4.95 -18.88 6.62
C GLY A 218 -6.25 -18.29 6.08
N VAL A 219 -6.80 -17.33 6.80
CA VAL A 219 -8.15 -16.81 6.59
C VAL A 219 -8.10 -15.39 6.05
N HIS A 220 -9.03 -15.08 5.15
CA HIS A 220 -9.27 -13.72 4.70
C HIS A 220 -9.89 -12.85 5.80
N ASP A 221 -9.75 -11.53 5.66
CA ASP A 221 -10.27 -10.56 6.61
C ASP A 221 -11.80 -10.49 6.62
N VAL A 222 -12.34 -9.40 7.07
CA VAL A 222 -13.77 -9.15 7.34
C VAL A 222 -14.67 -9.66 6.20
N GLY A 223 -15.63 -10.51 6.56
CA GLY A 223 -16.73 -10.93 5.67
C GLY A 223 -16.55 -12.23 4.88
N SER A 224 -15.39 -12.90 4.94
CA SER A 224 -15.25 -14.22 4.32
C SER A 224 -15.73 -15.34 5.26
N SER A 225 -16.66 -16.14 4.77
CA SER A 225 -17.07 -17.43 5.37
C SER A 225 -16.14 -18.53 4.88
N ASP A 226 -14.84 -18.46 5.16
CA ASP A 226 -13.92 -19.49 4.70
C ASP A 226 -13.91 -20.66 5.69
N ASP A 227 -14.67 -21.73 5.40
CA ASP A 227 -14.82 -22.92 6.21
C ASP A 227 -13.55 -23.81 6.26
N ASN A 228 -12.51 -23.46 5.49
CA ASN A 228 -11.27 -24.25 5.38
C ASN A 228 -10.15 -23.83 6.34
N ALA A 229 -10.35 -22.79 7.11
CA ALA A 229 -9.35 -22.38 8.09
C ALA A 229 -9.36 -23.29 9.33
N THR A 230 -8.18 -23.58 9.85
CA THR A 230 -8.07 -24.28 11.14
C THR A 230 -8.82 -23.48 12.21
N GLU A 231 -9.48 -24.15 13.14
CA GLU A 231 -10.28 -23.53 14.21
C GLU A 231 -9.48 -22.49 15.01
N LEU A 232 -8.17 -22.69 15.15
CA LEU A 232 -7.26 -21.78 15.81
C LEU A 232 -7.08 -20.46 15.02
N ALA A 233 -6.91 -20.53 13.70
CA ALA A 233 -6.75 -19.37 12.83
C ALA A 233 -8.01 -18.50 12.78
N ASN A 234 -9.18 -19.07 13.03
CA ASN A 234 -10.46 -18.35 13.04
C ASN A 234 -10.74 -17.57 14.34
N LYS A 235 -10.17 -18.01 15.47
CA LYS A 235 -10.48 -17.45 16.80
C LYS A 235 -9.54 -16.33 17.22
N THR A 236 -8.27 -16.38 16.81
CA THR A 236 -7.26 -15.40 17.22
C THR A 236 -7.28 -14.18 16.30
N ARG A 237 -7.25 -13.00 16.90
CA ARG A 237 -7.15 -11.73 16.22
C ARG A 237 -5.89 -11.01 16.63
N TYR A 238 -5.24 -10.33 15.68
CA TYR A 238 -3.96 -9.67 15.85
C TYR A 238 -4.11 -8.20 15.54
N THR A 239 -3.58 -7.33 16.41
CA THR A 239 -3.56 -5.88 16.15
C THR A 239 -2.57 -5.56 15.03
N GLY A 240 -1.50 -6.35 14.96
CA GLY A 240 -0.40 -6.14 14.02
C GLY A 240 0.53 -5.00 14.41
N LEU A 241 0.47 -4.55 15.67
CA LEU A 241 1.25 -3.41 16.18
C LEU A 241 2.18 -3.79 17.34
N ASP A 242 1.97 -4.94 17.96
CA ASP A 242 2.80 -5.44 19.07
C ASP A 242 3.85 -6.43 18.56
N THR A 243 5.08 -6.33 19.05
CA THR A 243 6.23 -7.12 18.57
C THR A 243 6.07 -8.61 18.91
N ASP A 244 5.59 -8.95 20.10
CA ASP A 244 5.41 -10.35 20.52
C ASP A 244 4.25 -10.99 19.76
N GLU A 245 3.16 -10.22 19.54
CA GLU A 245 2.01 -10.63 18.75
C GLU A 245 2.43 -10.91 17.28
N LEU A 246 3.19 -10.00 16.66
CA LEU A 246 3.69 -10.17 15.29
C LEU A 246 4.63 -11.38 15.18
N SER A 247 5.50 -11.59 16.16
CA SER A 247 6.41 -12.74 16.22
C SER A 247 5.62 -14.04 16.29
N THR A 248 4.60 -14.10 17.15
CA THR A 248 3.68 -15.24 17.28
C THR A 248 2.93 -15.50 15.97
N MET A 249 2.40 -14.45 15.34
CA MET A 249 1.68 -14.54 14.07
C MET A 249 2.58 -15.13 12.94
N VAL A 250 3.83 -14.66 12.85
CA VAL A 250 4.78 -15.16 11.84
C VAL A 250 5.10 -16.64 12.09
N GLN A 251 5.38 -17.03 13.34
CA GLN A 251 5.71 -18.43 13.67
C GLN A 251 4.55 -19.39 13.36
N ILE A 252 3.32 -19.04 13.75
CA ILE A 252 2.13 -19.84 13.41
C ILE A 252 1.94 -19.89 11.88
N GLY A 253 2.20 -18.77 11.19
CA GLY A 253 2.18 -18.71 9.72
C GLY A 253 3.14 -19.70 9.08
N HIS A 254 4.39 -19.76 9.57
CA HIS A 254 5.40 -20.71 9.10
C HIS A 254 5.00 -22.17 9.36
N ASP A 255 4.44 -22.45 10.54
CA ASP A 255 3.95 -23.81 10.87
C ASP A 255 2.80 -24.21 9.92
N ASN A 256 1.85 -23.31 9.64
CA ASN A 256 0.77 -23.57 8.71
C ASN A 256 1.28 -23.83 7.28
N MET A 257 2.25 -23.04 6.80
CA MET A 257 2.88 -23.26 5.49
C MET A 257 3.56 -24.62 5.44
N MET A 258 4.31 -25.01 6.47
CA MET A 258 4.97 -26.31 6.52
C MET A 258 3.98 -27.47 6.50
N GLN A 259 2.91 -27.39 7.27
CA GLN A 259 1.87 -28.43 7.30
C GLN A 259 1.15 -28.53 5.94
N ASP A 260 0.77 -27.41 5.32
CA ASP A 260 0.14 -27.40 4.02
C ASP A 260 1.08 -27.97 2.94
N TYR A 261 2.35 -27.57 2.96
CA TYR A 261 3.37 -28.11 2.07
C TYR A 261 3.51 -29.64 2.17
N LEU A 262 3.66 -30.17 3.39
CA LEU A 262 3.80 -31.61 3.61
C LEU A 262 2.58 -32.39 3.10
N LYS A 263 1.38 -31.91 3.40
CA LYS A 263 0.12 -32.51 2.90
C LYS A 263 0.02 -32.50 1.37
N ARG A 264 0.49 -31.43 0.72
CA ARG A 264 0.49 -31.34 -0.76
C ARG A 264 1.55 -32.22 -1.39
N LYS A 265 2.71 -32.34 -0.75
CA LYS A 265 3.81 -33.18 -1.23
C LYS A 265 3.44 -34.67 -1.33
N GLU A 266 2.50 -35.14 -0.51
CA GLU A 266 1.96 -36.50 -0.63
C GLU A 266 1.30 -36.76 -2.00
N LYS A 267 0.72 -35.68 -2.62
CA LYS A 267 0.04 -35.75 -3.92
C LYS A 267 0.93 -35.32 -5.09
N VAL A 268 1.89 -34.44 -4.85
CA VAL A 268 2.81 -33.87 -5.84
C VAL A 268 4.22 -34.07 -5.32
N SER A 269 4.80 -35.24 -5.63
CA SER A 269 6.07 -35.72 -5.04
C SER A 269 7.28 -34.83 -5.34
N ASP A 270 7.26 -34.07 -6.46
CA ASP A 270 8.29 -33.10 -6.86
C ASP A 270 8.04 -31.68 -6.34
N LEU A 271 6.98 -31.47 -5.53
CA LEU A 271 6.70 -30.16 -4.96
C LEU A 271 7.82 -29.71 -4.03
N VAL A 272 8.30 -28.49 -4.24
CA VAL A 272 9.23 -27.77 -3.35
C VAL A 272 8.76 -26.33 -3.14
N PRO A 273 8.85 -25.79 -1.92
CA PRO A 273 8.60 -24.37 -1.70
C PRO A 273 9.74 -23.56 -2.31
N THR A 274 9.41 -22.47 -2.97
CA THR A 274 10.40 -21.60 -3.65
C THR A 274 10.53 -20.25 -2.97
N THR A 275 9.44 -19.73 -2.39
CA THR A 275 9.42 -18.43 -1.72
C THR A 275 8.35 -18.45 -0.63
N ILE A 276 8.69 -17.95 0.55
CA ILE A 276 7.75 -17.68 1.64
C ILE A 276 7.62 -16.16 1.85
N SER A 277 6.54 -15.72 2.44
CA SER A 277 6.42 -14.32 2.85
C SER A 277 7.49 -13.98 3.90
N THR A 278 8.17 -12.84 3.70
CA THR A 278 9.25 -12.36 4.59
C THR A 278 8.80 -11.24 5.51
N ILE A 279 7.55 -10.82 5.40
CA ILE A 279 6.87 -9.88 6.29
C ILE A 279 5.49 -10.44 6.65
N PRO A 280 4.97 -10.15 7.85
CA PRO A 280 3.64 -10.60 8.23
C PRO A 280 2.56 -9.99 7.33
N GLU A 281 1.60 -10.81 6.95
CA GLU A 281 0.50 -10.38 6.08
C GLU A 281 -0.60 -9.66 6.88
N VAL A 282 -0.22 -8.60 7.59
CA VAL A 282 -1.16 -7.75 8.34
C VAL A 282 -1.77 -6.72 7.39
N ARG A 283 -3.09 -6.60 7.39
CA ARG A 283 -3.81 -5.79 6.40
C ARG A 283 -4.34 -4.47 6.94
N MET A 284 -4.89 -4.46 8.14
CA MET A 284 -5.46 -3.28 8.80
C MET A 284 -4.93 -3.18 10.22
N THR A 285 -4.23 -2.11 10.55
CA THR A 285 -3.55 -1.94 11.84
C THR A 285 -3.92 -0.61 12.48
N ARG A 286 -3.29 0.44 11.99
CA ARG A 286 -3.47 1.82 12.40
C ARG A 286 -3.56 2.71 11.17
N ARG A 287 -4.43 3.70 11.21
CA ARG A 287 -4.67 4.68 10.17
C ARG A 287 -4.71 6.10 10.73
N LEU A 288 -4.54 7.09 9.88
CA LEU A 288 -4.75 8.48 10.21
C LEU A 288 -6.24 8.72 10.54
N VAL A 289 -6.53 9.61 11.47
CA VAL A 289 -7.80 10.31 11.56
C VAL A 289 -7.61 11.64 10.82
N GLY A 290 -8.04 11.67 9.57
CA GLY A 290 -7.82 12.79 8.66
C GLY A 290 -8.82 13.91 8.80
N ALA A 291 -8.70 14.92 7.95
CA ALA A 291 -9.67 16.01 7.86
C ALA A 291 -11.05 15.51 7.42
N TYR A 292 -11.11 14.40 6.72
CA TYR A 292 -12.30 13.65 6.37
C TYR A 292 -12.09 12.16 6.59
N GLU A 293 -13.14 11.43 7.01
CA GLU A 293 -13.15 9.99 7.13
C GLU A 293 -14.20 9.42 6.17
N GLN A 294 -13.76 8.73 5.11
CA GLN A 294 -14.64 8.22 4.07
C GLN A 294 -15.31 6.90 4.49
N ASP A 295 -16.61 6.75 4.16
CA ASP A 295 -17.40 5.56 4.49
C ASP A 295 -17.79 4.75 3.24
N VAL A 296 -17.99 3.45 3.44
CA VAL A 296 -18.36 2.50 2.38
C VAL A 296 -19.76 2.76 1.79
N THR A 297 -20.60 3.52 2.48
CA THR A 297 -21.94 3.91 2.00
C THR A 297 -21.91 5.04 0.97
N GLU A 298 -20.78 5.70 0.78
CA GLU A 298 -20.61 6.87 -0.09
C GLU A 298 -20.37 6.50 -1.56
N VAL A 299 -21.09 5.48 -2.04
CA VAL A 299 -21.02 5.03 -3.45
C VAL A 299 -21.51 6.14 -4.37
N GLY A 300 -20.70 6.52 -5.36
CA GLY A 300 -21.08 7.53 -6.36
C GLY A 300 -21.16 8.96 -5.83
N VAL A 301 -20.76 9.20 -4.57
CA VAL A 301 -20.71 10.56 -4.02
C VAL A 301 -19.60 11.35 -4.73
N ARG A 302 -19.94 12.56 -5.17
CA ARG A 302 -19.02 13.47 -5.84
C ARG A 302 -18.39 14.45 -4.85
N TYR A 303 -17.05 14.49 -4.86
CA TYR A 303 -16.27 15.39 -4.00
C TYR A 303 -15.59 16.49 -4.82
N SER A 304 -15.63 17.72 -4.31
CA SER A 304 -14.91 18.84 -4.92
C SER A 304 -13.39 18.70 -4.84
N ASP A 305 -12.91 17.95 -3.85
CA ASP A 305 -11.51 17.63 -3.62
C ASP A 305 -11.12 16.22 -4.07
N SER A 306 -11.89 15.58 -4.97
CA SER A 306 -11.58 14.27 -5.51
C SER A 306 -10.20 14.26 -6.18
N VAL A 307 -9.40 13.22 -5.88
CA VAL A 307 -8.05 13.01 -6.42
C VAL A 307 -7.88 11.68 -7.14
N GLY A 308 -8.96 10.97 -7.38
CA GLY A 308 -8.97 9.72 -8.14
C GLY A 308 -10.21 8.89 -7.91
N LEU A 309 -10.32 7.81 -8.67
CA LEU A 309 -11.43 6.86 -8.61
C LEU A 309 -10.93 5.47 -8.25
N PHE A 310 -11.76 4.73 -7.54
CA PHE A 310 -11.52 3.32 -7.29
C PHE A 310 -12.83 2.51 -7.22
N PRO A 311 -12.82 1.26 -7.71
CA PRO A 311 -13.98 0.37 -7.64
C PRO A 311 -13.98 -0.40 -6.31
N ASN A 312 -15.14 -0.96 -5.97
CA ASN A 312 -15.20 -2.00 -4.95
C ASN A 312 -14.66 -3.32 -5.52
N TRP A 313 -13.56 -3.82 -4.96
CA TRP A 313 -12.93 -5.04 -5.45
C TRP A 313 -13.75 -6.32 -5.16
N MET A 314 -14.63 -6.28 -4.15
CA MET A 314 -15.47 -7.43 -3.75
C MET A 314 -16.81 -7.48 -4.51
N LYS A 315 -17.35 -6.31 -4.88
CA LYS A 315 -18.69 -6.18 -5.47
C LYS A 315 -18.62 -5.51 -6.82
N ALA A 316 -19.32 -6.04 -7.82
CA ALA A 316 -19.49 -5.38 -9.10
C ALA A 316 -20.47 -4.20 -8.98
N GLY A 317 -20.10 -3.05 -9.51
CA GLY A 317 -20.89 -1.83 -9.60
C GLY A 317 -20.47 -0.67 -8.72
N PRO A 318 -20.25 -0.81 -7.40
CA PRO A 318 -19.90 0.34 -6.57
C PRO A 318 -18.56 0.95 -6.98
N VAL A 319 -18.57 2.27 -7.18
CA VAL A 319 -17.39 3.11 -7.50
C VAL A 319 -17.37 4.29 -6.53
N TYR A 320 -16.17 4.67 -6.12
CA TYR A 320 -15.93 5.74 -5.16
C TYR A 320 -14.95 6.76 -5.74
N GLU A 321 -15.16 8.01 -5.42
CA GLU A 321 -14.14 9.06 -5.54
C GLU A 321 -13.28 9.09 -4.27
N LEU A 322 -11.98 9.32 -4.40
CA LEU A 322 -11.07 9.50 -3.26
C LEU A 322 -10.98 10.99 -2.91
N PRO A 323 -11.53 11.45 -1.79
CA PRO A 323 -11.35 12.84 -1.35
C PRO A 323 -9.90 13.06 -0.89
N PHE A 324 -9.28 14.17 -1.29
CA PHE A 324 -7.94 14.55 -0.82
C PHE A 324 -7.87 14.72 0.70
N SER A 325 -8.96 15.18 1.30
CA SER A 325 -9.10 15.38 2.74
C SER A 325 -8.98 14.08 3.57
N THR A 326 -9.02 12.91 2.95
CA THR A 326 -8.69 11.62 3.61
C THR A 326 -7.17 11.39 3.76
N LEU A 327 -6.33 12.19 3.10
CA LEU A 327 -4.89 11.97 3.01
C LEU A 327 -4.08 12.84 3.98
N TYR A 328 -4.69 13.76 4.72
CA TYR A 328 -4.01 14.62 5.70
C TYR A 328 -4.83 14.82 6.97
N GLY A 329 -4.14 15.11 8.09
CA GLY A 329 -4.72 15.49 9.36
C GLY A 329 -4.50 16.97 9.68
N ASN A 330 -5.01 17.42 10.81
CA ASN A 330 -4.96 18.82 11.20
C ASN A 330 -3.74 19.17 12.07
N GLU A 331 -3.06 18.19 12.67
CA GLU A 331 -2.01 18.41 13.66
C GLU A 331 -0.64 18.65 13.03
N VAL A 332 -0.35 17.97 11.89
CA VAL A 332 0.96 18.03 11.25
C VAL A 332 0.79 18.49 9.80
N ARG A 333 1.09 19.75 9.54
CA ARG A 333 0.73 20.45 8.29
C ARG A 333 1.40 19.90 7.04
N ASN A 334 2.62 19.36 7.14
CA ASN A 334 3.38 18.84 6.01
C ASN A 334 3.43 17.31 5.94
N LEU A 335 2.48 16.63 6.59
CA LEU A 335 2.35 15.18 6.59
C LEU A 335 1.14 14.75 5.77
N LEU A 336 1.37 13.88 4.80
CA LEU A 336 0.36 13.12 4.06
C LEU A 336 0.45 11.65 4.41
N VAL A 337 -0.63 10.94 4.18
CA VAL A 337 -0.68 9.47 4.21
C VAL A 337 -1.08 8.94 2.83
N ALA A 338 -0.64 7.72 2.51
CA ALA A 338 -1.11 6.99 1.33
C ALA A 338 -1.12 5.48 1.58
N GLY A 339 -1.93 4.77 0.83
CA GLY A 339 -2.08 3.33 0.97
C GLY A 339 -3.01 2.94 2.10
N ARG A 340 -2.62 1.92 2.88
CA ARG A 340 -3.47 1.32 3.91
C ARG A 340 -3.80 2.24 5.09
N CYS A 341 -3.07 3.32 5.28
CA CYS A 341 -3.22 4.22 6.43
C CYS A 341 -4.02 5.51 6.17
N ILE A 342 -4.72 5.62 5.04
CA ILE A 342 -5.62 6.74 4.76
C ILE A 342 -6.84 6.76 5.70
N SER A 343 -7.49 7.93 5.83
CA SER A 343 -8.60 8.13 6.76
C SER A 343 -9.92 7.62 6.20
N VAL A 344 -10.33 6.44 6.66
CA VAL A 344 -11.55 5.76 6.22
C VAL A 344 -12.17 4.98 7.38
N THR A 345 -13.47 4.66 7.32
CA THR A 345 -14.10 3.75 8.30
C THR A 345 -13.54 2.33 8.18
N ASP A 346 -13.78 1.49 9.19
CA ASP A 346 -13.29 0.10 9.20
C ASP A 346 -13.81 -0.71 8.00
N GLU A 347 -15.05 -0.49 7.59
CA GLU A 347 -15.68 -1.14 6.44
C GLU A 347 -15.07 -0.64 5.10
N MET A 348 -14.83 0.66 4.99
CA MET A 348 -14.19 1.24 3.80
C MET A 348 -12.71 0.85 3.71
N TRP A 349 -12.07 0.62 4.85
CA TRP A 349 -10.66 0.21 4.91
C TRP A 349 -10.39 -1.09 4.16
N ASP A 350 -11.30 -2.07 4.24
CA ASP A 350 -11.16 -3.31 3.48
C ASP A 350 -11.25 -3.08 1.95
N VAL A 351 -11.96 -2.06 1.51
CA VAL A 351 -12.02 -1.65 0.10
C VAL A 351 -10.76 -0.90 -0.33
N THR A 352 -10.22 -0.02 0.51
CA THR A 352 -9.15 0.92 0.12
C THR A 352 -7.74 0.37 0.30
N ARG A 353 -7.53 -0.69 1.08
CA ARG A 353 -6.21 -1.28 1.36
C ARG A 353 -5.57 -2.03 0.20
N VAL A 354 -6.30 -2.22 -0.90
CA VAL A 354 -5.85 -3.03 -2.05
C VAL A 354 -4.86 -2.28 -2.94
N ILE A 355 -4.06 -3.04 -3.69
CA ILE A 355 -2.94 -2.53 -4.49
C ILE A 355 -3.33 -1.34 -5.37
N PRO A 356 -4.40 -1.39 -6.21
CA PRO A 356 -4.75 -0.26 -7.06
C PRO A 356 -5.10 1.01 -6.27
N VAL A 357 -5.84 0.91 -5.16
CA VAL A 357 -6.19 2.09 -4.35
C VAL A 357 -4.97 2.65 -3.61
N CYS A 358 -4.03 1.78 -3.21
CA CYS A 358 -2.73 2.23 -2.69
C CYS A 358 -1.97 3.04 -3.75
N ALA A 359 -2.02 2.66 -5.03
CA ALA A 359 -1.40 3.43 -6.10
C ALA A 359 -2.11 4.76 -6.36
N VAL A 360 -3.46 4.79 -6.38
CA VAL A 360 -4.27 6.03 -6.53
C VAL A 360 -3.94 7.03 -5.42
N SER A 361 -4.00 6.61 -4.16
CA SER A 361 -3.70 7.48 -3.02
C SER A 361 -2.24 7.93 -3.00
N GLY A 362 -1.30 7.05 -3.39
CA GLY A 362 0.12 7.37 -3.52
C GLY A 362 0.38 8.42 -4.60
N GLU A 363 -0.25 8.27 -5.77
CA GLU A 363 -0.15 9.26 -6.85
C GLU A 363 -0.62 10.65 -6.42
N ALA A 364 -1.79 10.71 -5.78
CA ALA A 364 -2.36 11.95 -5.27
C ALA A 364 -1.45 12.60 -4.21
N ALA A 365 -0.98 11.82 -3.23
CA ALA A 365 -0.11 12.30 -2.17
C ALA A 365 1.23 12.82 -2.72
N GLY A 366 1.82 12.09 -3.68
CA GLY A 366 3.09 12.50 -4.32
C GLY A 366 2.96 13.81 -5.08
N ALA A 367 1.92 13.97 -5.90
CA ALA A 367 1.66 15.20 -6.62
C ALA A 367 1.42 16.39 -5.67
N ALA A 368 0.63 16.18 -4.61
CA ALA A 368 0.35 17.20 -3.59
C ALA A 368 1.63 17.63 -2.84
N ALA A 369 2.46 16.67 -2.43
CA ALA A 369 3.70 16.92 -1.71
C ALA A 369 4.71 17.76 -2.51
N ALA A 370 4.70 17.66 -3.85
CA ALA A 370 5.59 18.43 -4.72
C ALA A 370 5.18 19.91 -4.83
N ILE A 371 3.92 20.25 -4.57
CA ILE A 371 3.38 21.61 -4.80
C ILE A 371 3.01 22.35 -3.53
N CYS A 372 2.92 21.67 -2.39
CA CYS A 372 2.47 22.26 -1.13
C CYS A 372 3.12 21.57 0.08
N SER A 373 3.28 22.31 1.18
CA SER A 373 3.74 21.81 2.49
C SER A 373 2.84 22.27 3.66
N ASP A 374 1.60 22.67 3.35
CA ASP A 374 0.51 22.93 4.31
C ASP A 374 -0.80 22.48 3.66
N PHE A 375 -1.11 21.19 3.84
CA PHE A 375 -2.11 20.49 3.03
C PHE A 375 -3.54 20.98 3.24
N ALA A 376 -3.84 21.56 4.40
CA ALA A 376 -5.12 22.23 4.63
C ALA A 376 -5.33 23.49 3.76
N LYS A 377 -4.23 24.00 3.15
CA LYS A 377 -4.23 25.19 2.29
C LYS A 377 -3.85 24.91 0.84
N ILE A 378 -3.85 23.64 0.45
CA ILE A 378 -3.47 23.27 -0.91
C ILE A 378 -4.45 23.87 -1.93
N ASP A 379 -3.93 24.29 -3.08
CA ASP A 379 -4.74 24.60 -4.26
C ASP A 379 -5.20 23.27 -4.90
N ILE A 380 -6.41 22.87 -4.55
CA ILE A 380 -7.02 21.62 -5.04
C ILE A 380 -7.15 21.63 -6.56
N SER A 381 -7.50 22.75 -7.17
CA SER A 381 -7.65 22.84 -8.62
C SER A 381 -6.33 22.61 -9.35
N LYS A 382 -5.23 23.13 -8.77
CA LYS A 382 -3.89 22.90 -9.29
C LYS A 382 -3.50 21.41 -9.15
N LEU A 383 -3.78 20.78 -8.02
CA LEU A 383 -3.53 19.35 -7.81
C LEU A 383 -4.33 18.51 -8.81
N GLN A 384 -5.63 18.76 -8.91
CA GLN A 384 -6.52 18.06 -9.84
C GLN A 384 -6.06 18.20 -11.29
N LYS A 385 -5.61 19.40 -11.69
CA LYS A 385 -5.04 19.60 -13.02
C LYS A 385 -3.78 18.75 -13.27
N ILE A 386 -2.87 18.67 -12.29
CA ILE A 386 -1.67 17.83 -12.40
C ILE A 386 -2.05 16.35 -12.58
N LEU A 387 -3.03 15.88 -11.83
CA LEU A 387 -3.50 14.50 -11.90
C LEU A 387 -4.19 14.21 -13.23
N THR A 388 -5.10 15.07 -13.67
CA THR A 388 -5.81 14.89 -14.95
C THR A 388 -4.90 14.98 -16.17
N ASP A 389 -3.91 15.87 -16.16
CA ASP A 389 -2.87 15.95 -17.22
C ASP A 389 -2.08 14.64 -17.36
N ARG A 390 -2.15 13.74 -16.34
CA ARG A 390 -1.51 12.41 -16.33
C ARG A 390 -2.48 11.25 -16.51
N GLY A 391 -3.71 11.56 -16.91
CA GLY A 391 -4.73 10.56 -17.22
C GLY A 391 -5.53 10.07 -16.01
N VAL A 392 -5.33 10.62 -14.80
CA VAL A 392 -6.18 10.29 -13.65
C VAL A 392 -7.59 10.81 -13.88
N ARG A 393 -8.59 9.95 -13.68
CA ARG A 393 -10.00 10.36 -13.64
C ARG A 393 -10.38 10.73 -12.21
N LEU A 394 -10.99 11.90 -12.05
CA LEU A 394 -11.39 12.42 -10.74
C LEU A 394 -12.84 12.10 -10.41
N HIS A 395 -13.70 11.99 -11.42
CA HIS A 395 -15.13 11.81 -11.26
C HIS A 395 -15.63 10.65 -12.11
N ASN A 396 -16.58 9.94 -11.56
CA ASN A 396 -17.25 8.88 -12.29
C ASN A 396 -18.29 9.52 -13.24
N PHE A 397 -18.10 9.30 -14.53
CA PHE A 397 -19.11 9.64 -15.54
C PHE A 397 -19.92 8.36 -15.78
N VAL A 398 -20.92 8.14 -14.96
CA VAL A 398 -22.02 7.27 -15.39
C VAL A 398 -22.95 8.20 -16.19
N GLU A 399 -22.88 8.11 -17.49
CA GLU A 399 -24.02 8.54 -18.30
C GLU A 399 -25.15 7.56 -17.98
N ASP A 400 -26.25 8.07 -17.41
CA ASP A 400 -27.48 7.34 -17.19
C ASP A 400 -28.09 6.84 -18.52
#